data_16a2bb0e180f4b869074b2005a7c274f
#
_entry.id   16a2bb0e180f4b869074b2005a7c274f
#
_cell.length_a   1.000
_cell.length_b   1.000
_cell.length_c   1.000
_cell.angle_alpha   90.00
_cell.angle_beta   90.00
_cell.angle_gamma   90.00
#
_symmetry.space_group_name_H-M   'P 1'
#
loop_
_entity.id
_entity.type
_entity.pdbx_description
1 polymer ?
#
loop_
_entity_poly.entity_id
_entity_poly.type
_entity_poly.pdbx_seq_one_letter_code
_entity_poly.pdbx_strand_id
1 'polypeptide(L)'
;MRIGALIAMEQSIQLQEAVESGVPVDCEATTEMLETIFFPNNAIHDGGVIMKGDRIAYAACIFPLTQRADLSKSLGTRHRAAIGLTEETDAVVIVVSEETGAVSYAYKGQLTRGVTLEELRAFLTSVLVTPAKSRDWIGWLRSLTAKRVQPDPAVITKSNPAPVQKPAAK
;
A
#
# COMPACT_ATOMS: atom_id res chain seq x y z
N MET A 1 -0.43 -24.36 -23.74
CA MET A 1 0.78 -24.09 -22.92
C MET A 1 0.32 -23.26 -21.73
N ARG A 2 0.72 -23.62 -20.52
CA ARG A 2 0.43 -22.81 -19.32
C ARG A 2 1.62 -21.92 -19.04
N ILE A 3 1.35 -20.66 -18.75
CA ILE A 3 2.39 -19.68 -18.43
C ILE A 3 2.41 -19.50 -16.92
N GLY A 4 3.59 -19.68 -16.31
CA GLY A 4 3.81 -19.38 -14.90
C GLY A 4 4.07 -17.89 -14.71
N ALA A 5 3.54 -17.29 -13.63
CA ALA A 5 3.80 -15.89 -13.32
C ALA A 5 4.06 -15.69 -11.83
N LEU A 6 4.85 -14.65 -11.51
CA LEU A 6 5.15 -14.20 -10.17
C LEU A 6 5.08 -12.66 -10.17
N ILE A 7 4.07 -12.09 -9.53
CA ILE A 7 3.78 -10.66 -9.59
C ILE A 7 3.66 -10.10 -8.19
N ALA A 8 4.58 -9.20 -7.81
CA ALA A 8 4.56 -8.49 -6.55
C ALA A 8 3.93 -7.10 -6.72
N MET A 9 2.95 -6.77 -5.91
CA MET A 9 2.34 -5.44 -5.81
C MET A 9 2.97 -4.72 -4.62
N GLU A 10 3.82 -3.74 -4.89
CA GLU A 10 4.47 -2.91 -3.87
C GLU A 10 3.42 -2.05 -3.17
N GLN A 11 3.52 -1.97 -1.84
CA GLN A 11 2.66 -1.11 -1.03
C GLN A 11 3.49 -0.03 -0.31
N SER A 12 3.49 0.00 1.02
CA SER A 12 4.21 1.02 1.78
C SER A 12 5.70 0.75 1.88
N ILE A 13 6.09 -0.53 1.95
CA ILE A 13 7.49 -0.95 2.01
C ILE A 13 8.04 -1.10 0.60
N GLN A 14 9.09 -0.32 0.29
CA GLN A 14 9.76 -0.41 -0.99
C GLN A 14 10.52 -1.73 -1.14
N LEU A 15 10.42 -2.37 -2.32
CA LEU A 15 11.05 -3.64 -2.64
C LEU A 15 12.48 -3.45 -3.19
N GLN A 16 13.31 -2.63 -2.52
CA GLN A 16 14.61 -2.18 -3.03
C GLN A 16 15.56 -3.33 -3.36
N GLU A 17 15.68 -4.33 -2.49
CA GLU A 17 16.57 -5.48 -2.71
C GLU A 17 16.16 -6.31 -3.92
N ALA A 18 14.85 -6.51 -4.12
CA ALA A 18 14.33 -7.23 -5.27
C ALA A 18 14.51 -6.42 -6.57
N VAL A 19 14.38 -5.09 -6.50
CA VAL A 19 14.57 -4.16 -7.62
C VAL A 19 15.99 -4.18 -8.15
N GLU A 20 17.00 -4.29 -7.27
CA GLU A 20 18.43 -4.30 -7.68
C GLU A 20 18.78 -5.42 -8.65
N SER A 21 18.08 -6.55 -8.57
CA SER A 21 18.26 -7.68 -9.50
C SER A 21 17.47 -7.55 -10.78
N GLY A 22 16.47 -6.64 -10.82
CA GLY A 22 15.47 -6.55 -11.87
C GLY A 22 15.88 -5.69 -13.06
N VAL A 23 15.17 -5.89 -14.16
CA VAL A 23 15.26 -5.06 -15.37
C VAL A 23 14.16 -3.99 -15.29
N PRO A 24 14.48 -2.69 -15.36
CA PRO A 24 13.48 -1.63 -15.40
C PRO A 24 12.66 -1.70 -16.68
N VAL A 25 11.33 -1.68 -16.55
CA VAL A 25 10.38 -1.74 -17.67
C VAL A 25 9.59 -0.45 -17.78
N ASP A 26 9.08 0.04 -16.67
CA ASP A 26 8.32 1.29 -16.51
C ASP A 26 7.22 1.50 -17.57
N CYS A 27 6.30 0.56 -17.69
CA CYS A 27 5.14 0.63 -18.59
C CYS A 27 3.82 0.43 -17.85
N GLU A 28 2.70 0.76 -18.50
CA GLU A 28 1.36 0.45 -18.02
C GLU A 28 1.17 -1.07 -17.89
N ALA A 29 0.49 -1.48 -16.82
CA ALA A 29 0.19 -2.89 -16.57
C ALA A 29 -1.02 -3.33 -17.41
N THR A 30 -0.75 -3.78 -18.62
CA THR A 30 -1.75 -4.40 -19.49
C THR A 30 -1.62 -5.92 -19.50
N THR A 31 -2.71 -6.61 -19.86
CA THR A 31 -2.71 -8.07 -20.01
C THR A 31 -1.64 -8.51 -21.00
N GLU A 32 -1.58 -7.85 -22.16
CA GLU A 32 -0.65 -8.16 -23.25
C GLU A 32 0.81 -8.00 -22.84
N MET A 33 1.09 -6.98 -22.01
CA MET A 33 2.44 -6.76 -21.50
C MET A 33 2.84 -7.84 -20.51
N LEU A 34 1.97 -8.22 -19.57
CA LEU A 34 2.22 -9.29 -18.62
C LEU A 34 2.39 -10.64 -19.34
N GLU A 35 1.53 -10.95 -20.31
CA GLU A 35 1.69 -12.15 -21.16
C GLU A 35 3.01 -12.16 -21.91
N THR A 36 3.43 -11.01 -22.45
CA THR A 36 4.71 -10.87 -23.15
C THR A 36 5.90 -11.10 -22.21
N ILE A 37 5.88 -10.50 -21.00
CA ILE A 37 6.97 -10.66 -20.03
C ILE A 37 7.12 -12.12 -19.64
N PHE A 38 6.02 -12.79 -19.26
CA PHE A 38 6.05 -14.17 -18.77
C PHE A 38 6.04 -15.23 -19.89
N PHE A 39 6.01 -14.79 -21.16
CA PHE A 39 6.08 -15.73 -22.28
C PHE A 39 7.40 -16.53 -22.22
N PRO A 40 7.35 -17.88 -22.26
CA PRO A 40 8.55 -18.70 -22.21
C PRO A 40 9.57 -18.32 -23.27
N ASN A 41 10.83 -18.35 -22.89
CA ASN A 41 12.00 -17.94 -23.71
C ASN A 41 12.12 -16.43 -23.98
N ASN A 42 11.29 -15.58 -23.40
CA ASN A 42 11.56 -14.15 -23.33
C ASN A 42 12.76 -13.91 -22.39
N ALA A 43 13.62 -12.94 -22.71
CA ALA A 43 14.82 -12.63 -21.91
C ALA A 43 14.53 -12.23 -20.45
N ILE A 44 13.32 -11.76 -20.16
CA ILE A 44 12.92 -11.28 -18.84
C ILE A 44 11.79 -12.10 -18.18
N HIS A 45 11.54 -13.34 -18.68
CA HIS A 45 10.45 -14.16 -18.16
C HIS A 45 10.78 -14.87 -16.83
N ASP A 46 12.06 -15.06 -16.55
CA ASP A 46 12.54 -15.72 -15.35
C ASP A 46 12.68 -14.72 -14.20
N GLY A 47 12.00 -14.99 -13.10
CA GLY A 47 11.90 -14.09 -11.97
C GLY A 47 10.49 -13.52 -11.77
N GLY A 48 10.38 -12.44 -11.00
CA GLY A 48 9.14 -11.76 -10.68
C GLY A 48 9.01 -10.40 -11.36
N VAL A 49 7.78 -9.96 -11.49
CA VAL A 49 7.41 -8.59 -11.87
C VAL A 49 7.09 -7.82 -10.60
N ILE A 50 7.57 -6.58 -10.52
CA ILE A 50 7.19 -5.62 -9.47
C ILE A 50 6.29 -4.57 -10.07
N MET A 51 5.09 -4.47 -9.52
CA MET A 51 4.11 -3.43 -9.85
C MET A 51 4.12 -2.33 -8.80
N LYS A 52 4.09 -1.09 -9.27
CA LYS A 52 3.90 0.14 -8.45
C LYS A 52 2.65 0.85 -8.94
N GLY A 53 1.57 0.75 -8.16
CA GLY A 53 0.26 1.22 -8.59
C GLY A 53 -0.23 0.45 -9.82
N ASP A 54 -0.51 1.17 -10.90
CA ASP A 54 -1.00 0.64 -12.18
C ASP A 54 0.12 0.37 -13.22
N ARG A 55 1.40 0.44 -12.79
CA ARG A 55 2.55 0.30 -13.68
C ARG A 55 3.39 -0.93 -13.34
N ILE A 56 3.90 -1.58 -14.36
CA ILE A 56 4.99 -2.55 -14.27
C ILE A 56 6.29 -1.76 -14.15
N ALA A 57 6.87 -1.74 -12.95
CA ALA A 57 8.11 -1.01 -12.71
C ALA A 57 9.34 -1.82 -13.13
N TYR A 58 9.39 -3.10 -12.75
CA TYR A 58 10.53 -4.00 -13.02
C TYR A 58 10.05 -5.39 -13.40
N ALA A 59 10.86 -6.11 -14.16
CA ALA A 59 10.70 -7.53 -14.47
C ALA A 59 11.99 -8.30 -14.20
N ALA A 60 11.95 -9.63 -14.26
CA ALA A 60 13.08 -10.52 -13.98
C ALA A 60 13.68 -10.31 -12.57
N CYS A 61 12.90 -9.84 -11.61
CA CYS A 61 13.36 -9.62 -10.25
C CYS A 61 13.51 -10.94 -9.50
N ILE A 62 14.60 -11.09 -8.74
CA ILE A 62 14.82 -12.23 -7.86
C ILE A 62 14.25 -11.90 -6.49
N PHE A 63 13.30 -12.73 -6.02
CA PHE A 63 12.72 -12.60 -4.69
C PHE A 63 13.39 -13.58 -3.71
N PRO A 64 13.53 -13.21 -2.44
CA PRO A 64 14.07 -14.10 -1.42
C PRO A 64 13.19 -15.35 -1.27
N LEU A 65 13.82 -16.49 -1.12
CA LEU A 65 13.10 -17.73 -0.87
C LEU A 65 12.87 -17.91 0.64
N THR A 66 11.66 -18.24 1.03
CA THR A 66 11.37 -18.56 2.43
C THR A 66 12.23 -19.72 2.94
N GLN A 67 12.72 -19.58 4.17
CA GLN A 67 13.52 -20.60 4.87
C GLN A 67 12.65 -21.57 5.70
N ARG A 68 11.33 -21.45 5.63
CA ARG A 68 10.39 -22.27 6.39
C ARG A 68 10.48 -23.75 5.99
N ALA A 69 10.75 -24.61 6.98
CA ALA A 69 10.84 -26.06 6.79
C ALA A 69 9.49 -26.78 6.84
N ASP A 70 8.46 -26.12 7.39
CA ASP A 70 7.09 -26.65 7.57
C ASP A 70 6.26 -26.63 6.28
N LEU A 71 6.79 -26.04 5.21
CA LEU A 71 6.09 -25.94 3.95
C LEU A 71 6.13 -27.25 3.14
N SER A 72 5.03 -27.53 2.45
CA SER A 72 4.94 -28.68 1.56
C SER A 72 6.10 -28.73 0.55
N LYS A 73 6.68 -29.90 0.38
CA LYS A 73 7.73 -30.15 -0.64
C LYS A 73 7.21 -29.95 -2.08
N SER A 74 5.90 -29.99 -2.27
CA SER A 74 5.24 -29.76 -3.57
C SER A 74 5.16 -28.29 -3.98
N LEU A 75 5.61 -27.35 -3.13
CA LEU A 75 5.65 -25.93 -3.50
C LEU A 75 6.84 -25.65 -4.40
N GLY A 76 6.55 -25.20 -5.61
CA GLY A 76 7.57 -24.73 -6.56
C GLY A 76 8.27 -23.45 -6.11
N THR A 77 9.34 -23.12 -6.79
CA THR A 77 10.22 -21.97 -6.49
C THR A 77 9.46 -20.66 -6.42
N ARG A 78 8.53 -20.39 -7.36
CA ARG A 78 7.72 -19.15 -7.37
C ARG A 78 6.85 -19.00 -6.13
N HIS A 79 6.27 -20.10 -5.61
CA HIS A 79 5.50 -20.05 -4.37
C HIS A 79 6.38 -19.74 -3.17
N ARG A 80 7.58 -20.35 -3.10
CA ARG A 80 8.54 -20.09 -2.03
C ARG A 80 9.06 -18.67 -2.06
N ALA A 81 9.29 -18.11 -3.26
CA ALA A 81 9.68 -16.73 -3.46
C ALA A 81 8.57 -15.75 -3.04
N ALA A 82 7.31 -16.07 -3.35
CA ALA A 82 6.17 -15.26 -2.93
C ALA A 82 6.04 -15.19 -1.41
N ILE A 83 6.20 -16.34 -0.72
CA ILE A 83 6.19 -16.37 0.74
C ILE A 83 7.37 -15.55 1.29
N GLY A 84 8.59 -15.79 0.81
CA GLY A 84 9.81 -15.14 1.32
C GLY A 84 9.73 -13.62 1.21
N LEU A 85 9.32 -13.08 0.07
CA LEU A 85 9.15 -11.64 -0.09
C LEU A 85 8.10 -11.05 0.88
N THR A 86 7.01 -11.77 1.11
CA THR A 86 5.92 -11.30 1.99
C THR A 86 6.17 -11.55 3.48
N GLU A 87 7.22 -12.27 3.86
CA GLU A 87 7.70 -12.38 5.24
C GLU A 87 8.38 -11.09 5.69
N GLU A 88 9.01 -10.36 4.78
CA GLU A 88 9.84 -9.18 5.07
C GLU A 88 9.16 -7.87 4.67
N THR A 89 8.07 -7.94 3.87
CA THR A 89 7.41 -6.77 3.31
C THR A 89 5.89 -6.82 3.45
N ASP A 90 5.23 -5.70 3.20
CA ASP A 90 3.76 -5.61 3.14
C ASP A 90 3.21 -5.83 1.72
N ALA A 91 4.05 -6.27 0.79
CA ALA A 91 3.65 -6.57 -0.57
C ALA A 91 2.59 -7.68 -0.64
N VAL A 92 1.75 -7.62 -1.66
CA VAL A 92 0.93 -8.76 -2.09
C VAL A 92 1.61 -9.42 -3.28
N VAL A 93 1.79 -10.73 -3.22
CA VAL A 93 2.43 -11.46 -4.32
C VAL A 93 1.46 -12.49 -4.90
N ILE A 94 1.17 -12.36 -6.20
CA ILE A 94 0.35 -13.31 -6.96
C ILE A 94 1.26 -14.32 -7.65
N VAL A 95 0.86 -15.58 -7.61
CA VAL A 95 1.55 -16.70 -8.27
C VAL A 95 0.58 -17.44 -9.16
N VAL A 96 0.98 -17.63 -10.42
CA VAL A 96 0.31 -18.56 -11.34
C VAL A 96 1.22 -19.76 -11.56
N SER A 97 0.72 -20.95 -11.28
CA SER A 97 1.48 -22.20 -11.45
C SER A 97 1.62 -22.55 -12.93
N GLU A 98 2.83 -22.75 -13.40
CA GLU A 98 3.09 -23.21 -14.76
C GLU A 98 2.66 -24.66 -14.99
N GLU A 99 2.60 -25.47 -13.93
CA GLU A 99 2.20 -26.88 -14.03
C GLU A 99 0.69 -27.03 -14.10
N THR A 100 -0.02 -26.33 -13.22
CA THR A 100 -1.48 -26.51 -13.03
C THR A 100 -2.31 -25.36 -13.59
N GLY A 101 -1.74 -24.15 -13.76
CA GLY A 101 -2.45 -22.92 -14.05
C GLY A 101 -3.22 -22.37 -12.84
N ALA A 102 -3.10 -23.01 -11.67
CA ALA A 102 -3.77 -22.55 -10.46
C ALA A 102 -3.20 -21.20 -10.00
N VAL A 103 -4.09 -20.30 -9.60
CA VAL A 103 -3.74 -19.00 -9.05
C VAL A 103 -3.65 -19.11 -7.53
N SER A 104 -2.63 -18.47 -6.98
CA SER A 104 -2.39 -18.36 -5.53
C SER A 104 -1.94 -16.95 -5.21
N TYR A 105 -2.05 -16.55 -3.96
CA TYR A 105 -1.42 -15.30 -3.50
C TYR A 105 -0.73 -15.50 -2.17
N ALA A 106 0.32 -14.72 -1.92
CA ALA A 106 1.00 -14.62 -0.65
C ALA A 106 0.83 -13.22 -0.07
N TYR A 107 0.62 -13.13 1.23
CA TYR A 107 0.54 -11.89 1.98
C TYR A 107 0.93 -12.14 3.44
N LYS A 108 1.78 -11.28 4.02
CA LYS A 108 2.28 -11.41 5.41
C LYS A 108 2.82 -12.80 5.73
N GLY A 109 3.62 -13.37 4.82
CA GLY A 109 4.23 -14.69 4.96
C GLY A 109 3.26 -15.87 4.86
N GLN A 110 2.00 -15.65 4.51
CA GLN A 110 0.99 -16.69 4.35
C GLN A 110 0.63 -16.88 2.88
N LEU A 111 0.56 -18.14 2.44
CA LEU A 111 0.17 -18.52 1.09
C LEU A 111 -1.25 -19.09 1.06
N THR A 112 -2.13 -18.49 0.24
CA THR A 112 -3.46 -19.00 -0.06
C THR A 112 -3.45 -19.57 -1.48
N ARG A 113 -3.74 -20.86 -1.61
CA ARG A 113 -3.60 -21.60 -2.90
C ARG A 113 -4.94 -21.87 -3.56
N GLY A 114 -4.92 -21.91 -4.89
CA GLY A 114 -6.04 -22.36 -5.70
C GLY A 114 -7.27 -21.47 -5.58
N VAL A 115 -7.07 -20.18 -5.50
CA VAL A 115 -8.16 -19.20 -5.40
C VAL A 115 -8.85 -18.96 -6.73
N THR A 116 -10.14 -18.68 -6.68
CA THR A 116 -10.89 -18.19 -7.84
C THR A 116 -10.55 -16.76 -8.16
N LEU A 117 -10.88 -16.29 -9.35
CA LEU A 117 -10.66 -14.88 -9.75
C LEU A 117 -11.50 -13.92 -8.89
N GLU A 118 -12.70 -14.33 -8.47
CA GLU A 118 -13.58 -13.57 -7.59
C GLU A 118 -12.96 -13.42 -6.19
N GLU A 119 -12.43 -14.49 -5.63
CA GLU A 119 -11.74 -14.47 -4.32
C GLU A 119 -10.49 -13.61 -4.38
N LEU A 120 -9.67 -13.75 -5.44
CA LEU A 120 -8.49 -12.92 -5.63
C LEU A 120 -8.86 -11.44 -5.74
N ARG A 121 -9.88 -11.10 -6.55
CA ARG A 121 -10.36 -9.72 -6.72
C ARG A 121 -10.85 -9.14 -5.39
N ALA A 122 -11.65 -9.89 -4.64
CA ALA A 122 -12.15 -9.46 -3.33
C ALA A 122 -11.00 -9.20 -2.35
N PHE A 123 -10.01 -10.09 -2.32
CA PHE A 123 -8.82 -9.94 -1.49
C PHE A 123 -8.01 -8.71 -1.89
N LEU A 124 -7.65 -8.55 -3.18
CA LEU A 124 -6.88 -7.41 -3.68
C LEU A 124 -7.59 -6.08 -3.40
N THR A 125 -8.91 -6.04 -3.60
CA THR A 125 -9.70 -4.85 -3.27
C THR A 125 -9.62 -4.50 -1.80
N SER A 126 -9.65 -5.50 -0.91
CA SER A 126 -9.59 -5.28 0.55
C SER A 126 -8.23 -4.79 1.04
N VAL A 127 -7.14 -5.16 0.34
CA VAL A 127 -5.78 -4.84 0.78
C VAL A 127 -5.19 -3.65 0.04
N LEU A 128 -5.38 -3.56 -1.28
CA LEU A 128 -4.76 -2.54 -2.12
C LEU A 128 -5.62 -1.28 -2.25
N VAL A 129 -6.95 -1.43 -2.27
CA VAL A 129 -7.85 -0.28 -2.26
C VAL A 129 -8.02 0.14 -0.81
N THR A 130 -7.07 0.88 -0.28
CA THR A 130 -7.29 1.60 0.99
C THR A 130 -8.49 2.51 0.76
N PRO A 131 -9.58 2.43 1.56
CA PRO A 131 -10.64 3.42 1.48
C PRO A 131 -9.95 4.76 1.64
N ALA A 132 -10.14 5.66 0.66
CA ALA A 132 -9.57 7.00 0.68
C ALA A 132 -9.79 7.52 2.10
N LYS A 133 -8.69 7.72 2.85
CA LYS A 133 -8.69 8.17 4.23
C LYS A 133 -9.73 9.28 4.27
N SER A 134 -10.90 9.04 4.85
CA SER A 134 -11.95 10.04 4.89
C SER A 134 -11.28 11.26 5.47
N ARG A 135 -11.08 12.30 4.60
CA ARG A 135 -10.57 13.57 5.08
C ARG A 135 -11.42 13.84 6.28
N ASP A 136 -10.81 13.95 7.46
CA ASP A 136 -11.49 14.22 8.71
C ASP A 136 -12.11 15.63 8.58
N TRP A 137 -13.17 15.71 7.75
CA TRP A 137 -13.93 16.92 7.49
C TRP A 137 -14.55 17.44 8.76
N ILE A 138 -14.78 16.54 9.72
CA ILE A 138 -15.25 16.88 11.07
C ILE A 138 -14.12 17.56 11.84
N GLY A 139 -12.87 17.08 11.75
CA GLY A 139 -11.70 17.75 12.33
C GLY A 139 -11.43 19.09 11.67
N TRP A 140 -11.58 19.18 10.35
CA TRP A 140 -11.48 20.45 9.63
C TRP A 140 -12.60 21.43 10.00
N LEU A 141 -13.85 20.99 10.12
CA LEU A 141 -14.98 21.81 10.62
C LEU A 141 -14.77 22.27 12.06
N ARG A 142 -14.24 21.42 12.95
CA ARG A 142 -13.89 21.82 14.32
C ARG A 142 -12.79 22.86 14.35
N SER A 143 -11.81 22.81 13.44
CA SER A 143 -10.76 23.82 13.34
C SER A 143 -11.28 25.18 12.85
N LEU A 144 -12.34 25.19 12.02
CA LEU A 144 -12.99 26.43 11.58
C LEU A 144 -13.84 27.08 12.68
N THR A 145 -14.48 26.27 13.53
CA THR A 145 -15.29 26.79 14.65
C THR A 145 -14.43 27.23 15.83
N ALA A 146 -13.23 26.67 16.01
CA ALA A 146 -12.29 27.05 17.06
C ALA A 146 -11.61 28.44 16.82
N LYS A 147 -11.72 29.01 15.62
CA LYS A 147 -11.18 30.34 15.30
C LYS A 147 -12.14 31.51 15.51
N ARG A 148 -13.33 31.25 16.07
CA ARG A 148 -14.28 32.31 16.40
C ARG A 148 -14.53 32.34 17.90
N VAL A 149 -14.05 33.42 18.48
CA VAL A 149 -14.30 34.09 19.76
C VAL A 149 -13.01 34.15 20.58
N GLN A 150 -12.16 35.08 20.24
CA GLN A 150 -11.45 35.85 21.25
C GLN A 150 -12.21 37.17 21.38
N PRO A 151 -12.84 37.49 22.53
CA PRO A 151 -13.31 38.82 22.80
C PRO A 151 -12.08 39.74 22.99
N ASP A 152 -12.04 40.81 22.26
CA ASP A 152 -11.03 41.88 22.33
C ASP A 152 -10.96 42.47 23.76
N PRO A 153 -9.82 42.46 24.48
CA PRO A 153 -9.71 42.94 25.83
C PRO A 153 -9.62 44.46 25.99
N ALA A 154 -10.04 45.22 24.99
CA ALA A 154 -9.79 46.67 24.90
C ALA A 154 -11.08 47.50 24.94
N VAL A 155 -12.06 47.24 25.83
CA VAL A 155 -13.03 48.25 26.24
C VAL A 155 -13.41 48.01 27.72
N ILE A 156 -12.53 48.34 28.63
CA ILE A 156 -12.88 48.70 29.99
C ILE A 156 -12.55 50.19 30.13
N THR A 157 -13.47 51.02 29.72
CA THR A 157 -13.46 52.43 30.09
C THR A 157 -13.69 52.56 31.59
N LYS A 158 -12.62 52.87 32.33
CA LYS A 158 -12.72 53.32 33.73
C LYS A 158 -13.45 54.64 33.75
N SER A 159 -14.71 54.62 34.10
CA SER A 159 -15.43 55.84 34.54
C SER A 159 -14.87 56.21 35.92
N ASN A 160 -14.14 57.31 35.95
CA ASN A 160 -13.62 57.92 37.15
C ASN A 160 -14.79 58.68 37.85
N PRO A 161 -15.18 58.39 39.09
CA PRO A 161 -16.17 59.22 39.78
C PRO A 161 -15.54 60.55 40.21
N ALA A 162 -16.25 61.61 39.92
CA ALA A 162 -15.88 62.98 40.29
C ALA A 162 -15.86 63.15 41.83
N PRO A 163 -14.99 64.05 42.36
CA PRO A 163 -14.89 64.23 43.80
C PRO A 163 -16.08 65.06 44.33
N VAL A 164 -16.71 64.51 45.36
CA VAL A 164 -17.79 65.20 46.12
C VAL A 164 -17.17 66.29 46.98
N GLN A 165 -17.52 67.56 46.70
CA GLN A 165 -17.20 68.72 47.55
C GLN A 165 -18.05 68.64 48.81
N LYS A 166 -17.43 68.67 50.02
CA LYS A 166 -18.07 68.89 51.28
C LYS A 166 -18.42 70.39 51.49
N PRO A 167 -19.64 70.71 51.92
CA PRO A 167 -19.97 72.10 52.35
C PRO A 167 -19.30 72.43 53.69
N ALA A 168 -18.77 73.65 53.79
CA ALA A 168 -18.20 74.19 55.01
C ALA A 168 -19.31 74.48 56.09
N ALA A 169 -19.07 74.04 57.31
CA ALA A 169 -19.91 74.41 58.42
C ALA A 169 -19.43 75.76 59.02
N LYS A 170 -20.41 76.54 59.32
CA LYS A 170 -20.26 77.66 60.20
C LYS A 170 -20.40 77.16 61.62
#